data_cafdba8fceed9eaa30bb399455457363
#
_entry.id   cafdba8fceed9eaa30bb399455457363
#
_cell.length_a   1.000
_cell.length_b   1.000
_cell.length_c   1.000
_cell.angle_alpha   90.00
_cell.angle_beta   90.00
_cell.angle_gamma   90.00
#
_symmetry.space_group_name_H-M   'P 1'
#
loop_
_entity.id
_entity.type
_entity.pdbx_description
1 polymer ?
#
loop_
_entity_poly.entity_id
_entity_poly.type
_entity_poly.pdbx_seq_one_letter_code
_entity_poly.pdbx_strand_id
1 'polypeptide(L)'
;VEPDATWLLDHTEIHVVPQTNPDGRKKAESGLFWRKNINDSLGCFFDPNSVGVDLNRNSSFRWDQCTGFGCSSSDACSVTYRGPTAASEPEVQAVEAYMRAIFADQRGPLDSDAAPATSSGVMISLHSYAPLILYPWGWTQAPPPNADGLRTLGRKFGYYTGYAACQAGANGCLYMTDGTTDDFAYGELGVAAFTFELGSDFFQACSTFESSIVSNTLASLTYAAKAARQVRKADAFGIVG
;
A
#
# COMPACT_ATOMS: atom_id res chain seq x y z
N VAL A 1 26.48 1.64 -17.78
CA VAL A 1 25.01 1.43 -17.74
C VAL A 1 24.77 0.22 -16.87
N GLU A 2 23.94 0.36 -15.86
CA GLU A 2 23.54 -0.75 -14.97
C GLU A 2 22.71 -1.77 -15.78
N PRO A 3 23.14 -3.05 -15.88
CA PRO A 3 22.42 -4.04 -16.69
C PRO A 3 20.96 -4.25 -16.28
N ASP A 4 20.69 -4.18 -14.97
CA ASP A 4 19.35 -4.34 -14.43
C ASP A 4 18.42 -3.19 -14.84
N ALA A 5 18.92 -1.96 -14.82
CA ALA A 5 18.14 -0.79 -15.24
C ALA A 5 17.78 -0.87 -16.73
N THR A 6 18.72 -1.24 -17.59
CA THR A 6 18.46 -1.44 -19.02
C THR A 6 17.41 -2.52 -19.22
N TRP A 7 17.58 -3.68 -18.58
CA TRP A 7 16.64 -4.77 -18.73
C TRP A 7 15.21 -4.39 -18.26
N LEU A 8 15.10 -3.67 -17.14
CA LEU A 8 13.81 -3.20 -16.63
C LEU A 8 13.12 -2.27 -17.62
N LEU A 9 13.86 -1.28 -18.15
CA LEU A 9 13.31 -0.31 -19.11
C LEU A 9 12.88 -0.98 -20.43
N ASP A 10 13.54 -2.05 -20.84
CA ASP A 10 13.22 -2.79 -22.07
C ASP A 10 12.05 -3.78 -21.89
N HIS A 11 11.75 -4.19 -20.63
CA HIS A 11 10.87 -5.34 -20.42
C HIS A 11 9.73 -5.08 -19.42
N THR A 12 9.71 -3.95 -18.73
CA THR A 12 8.66 -3.62 -17.75
C THR A 12 8.17 -2.19 -17.94
N GLU A 13 6.92 -1.97 -17.63
CA GLU A 13 6.33 -0.65 -17.52
C GLU A 13 6.31 -0.25 -16.04
N ILE A 14 6.93 0.87 -15.71
CA ILE A 14 7.04 1.35 -14.33
C ILE A 14 6.24 2.65 -14.21
N HIS A 15 5.20 2.59 -13.40
CA HIS A 15 4.35 3.73 -13.08
C HIS A 15 4.71 4.26 -11.71
N VAL A 16 4.89 5.57 -11.60
CA VAL A 16 5.22 6.24 -10.33
C VAL A 16 4.21 7.35 -10.09
N VAL A 17 3.48 7.23 -8.99
CA VAL A 17 2.66 8.31 -8.44
C VAL A 17 3.42 8.92 -7.27
N PRO A 18 4.14 10.05 -7.48
CA PRO A 18 5.07 10.57 -6.47
C PRO A 18 4.37 11.02 -5.19
N GLN A 19 3.11 11.39 -5.31
CA GLN A 19 2.36 11.99 -4.20
C GLN A 19 0.84 11.85 -4.42
N THR A 20 0.21 11.06 -3.58
CA THR A 20 -1.24 10.82 -3.62
C THR A 20 -2.03 11.83 -2.79
N ASN A 21 -1.41 12.48 -1.82
CA ASN A 21 -2.02 13.48 -0.95
C ASN A 21 -1.20 14.79 -0.95
N PRO A 22 -1.27 15.60 -2.01
CA PRO A 22 -0.44 16.80 -2.16
C PRO A 22 -0.72 17.87 -1.09
N ASP A 23 -1.96 17.99 -0.66
CA ASP A 23 -2.35 18.99 0.31
C ASP A 23 -1.97 18.58 1.74
N GLY A 24 -2.17 17.32 2.11
CA GLY A 24 -1.67 16.77 3.36
C GLY A 24 -0.14 16.84 3.45
N ARG A 25 0.56 16.63 2.32
CA ARG A 25 2.01 16.79 2.24
C ARG A 25 2.45 18.22 2.60
N LYS A 26 1.80 19.24 2.08
CA LYS A 26 2.11 20.65 2.43
C LYS A 26 1.94 20.91 3.93
N LYS A 27 0.94 20.31 4.55
CA LYS A 27 0.75 20.39 6.00
C LYS A 27 1.91 19.71 6.75
N ALA A 28 2.31 18.51 6.31
CA ALA A 28 3.43 17.80 6.90
C ALA A 28 4.77 18.57 6.73
N GLU A 29 5.00 19.21 5.59
CA GLU A 29 6.18 20.06 5.35
C GLU A 29 6.24 21.28 6.29
N SER A 30 5.13 21.73 6.83
CA SER A 30 5.09 22.75 7.88
C SER A 30 5.36 22.21 9.30
N GLY A 31 5.70 20.93 9.44
CA GLY A 31 6.03 20.28 10.71
C GLY A 31 4.83 19.67 11.44
N LEU A 32 3.67 19.57 10.80
CA LEU A 32 2.49 18.94 11.38
C LEU A 32 2.47 17.45 11.12
N PHE A 33 2.05 16.65 12.11
CA PHE A 33 1.74 15.23 11.93
C PHE A 33 0.40 15.07 11.19
N TRP A 34 0.40 15.38 9.90
CA TRP A 34 -0.81 15.43 9.10
C TRP A 34 -0.94 14.18 8.24
N ARG A 35 -2.04 13.43 8.44
CA ARG A 35 -2.32 12.17 7.74
C ARG A 35 -3.37 12.31 6.64
N LYS A 36 -4.46 13.02 6.92
CA LYS A 36 -5.66 13.11 6.09
C LYS A 36 -5.43 14.06 4.89
N ASN A 37 -6.34 14.07 3.91
CA ASN A 37 -6.41 15.21 2.98
C ASN A 37 -6.91 16.46 3.70
N ILE A 38 -7.28 17.52 2.98
CA ILE A 38 -7.76 18.76 3.59
C ILE A 38 -9.21 19.09 3.23
N ASN A 39 -10.03 18.07 2.90
CA ASN A 39 -11.44 18.25 2.61
C ASN A 39 -12.17 18.74 3.87
N ASP A 40 -12.45 20.04 3.92
CA ASP A 40 -13.09 20.70 5.08
C ASP A 40 -14.62 20.68 5.01
N SER A 41 -15.20 20.19 3.90
CA SER A 41 -16.66 20.12 3.73
C SER A 41 -17.32 19.05 4.62
N LEU A 42 -16.55 18.18 5.23
CA LEU A 42 -17.02 16.98 5.91
C LEU A 42 -17.00 17.06 7.46
N GLY A 43 -16.80 18.24 8.03
CA GLY A 43 -17.38 18.57 9.32
C GLY A 43 -16.64 18.21 10.60
N CYS A 44 -15.31 18.22 10.68
CA CYS A 44 -14.67 18.39 11.98
C CYS A 44 -14.60 19.90 12.32
N PHE A 45 -15.72 20.46 12.80
CA PHE A 45 -15.83 21.90 13.06
C PHE A 45 -15.13 22.37 14.33
N PHE A 46 -14.77 21.45 15.21
CA PHE A 46 -14.20 21.77 16.52
C PHE A 46 -12.68 21.80 16.55
N ASP A 47 -12.03 21.14 15.58
CA ASP A 47 -10.58 21.09 15.47
C ASP A 47 -10.14 21.21 14.01
N PRO A 48 -9.70 22.39 13.57
CA PRO A 48 -9.25 22.63 12.21
C PRO A 48 -7.98 21.82 11.83
N ASN A 49 -7.31 21.21 12.82
CA ASN A 49 -6.17 20.33 12.59
C ASN A 49 -6.60 18.87 12.36
N SER A 50 -7.89 18.57 12.48
CA SER A 50 -8.45 17.22 12.29
C SER A 50 -9.38 17.11 11.08
N VAL A 51 -9.48 18.16 10.23
CA VAL A 51 -10.28 18.11 9.00
C VAL A 51 -9.75 17.07 8.00
N GLY A 52 -10.60 16.70 7.05
CA GLY A 52 -10.24 15.82 5.94
C GLY A 52 -10.58 14.35 6.18
N VAL A 53 -10.26 13.56 5.17
CA VAL A 53 -10.48 12.11 5.11
C VAL A 53 -9.13 11.38 5.10
N ASP A 54 -9.02 10.27 5.79
CA ASP A 54 -7.90 9.36 5.66
C ASP A 54 -8.02 8.61 4.32
N LEU A 55 -7.19 8.99 3.35
CA LEU A 55 -7.25 8.42 2.00
C LEU A 55 -6.98 6.92 1.99
N ASN A 56 -6.22 6.40 2.98
CA ASN A 56 -5.98 4.96 3.13
C ASN A 56 -7.02 4.28 4.05
N ARG A 57 -8.22 4.85 4.14
CA ARG A 57 -9.44 4.30 4.71
C ARG A 57 -10.65 4.55 3.80
N ASN A 58 -10.43 5.18 2.64
CA ASN A 58 -11.48 5.62 1.74
C ASN A 58 -11.56 4.79 0.44
N SER A 59 -10.63 3.87 0.18
CA SER A 59 -10.72 2.97 -0.99
C SER A 59 -12.02 2.17 -1.01
N SER A 60 -12.51 1.89 -2.22
CA SER A 60 -13.83 1.29 -2.41
C SER A 60 -13.92 -0.17 -1.97
N PHE A 61 -12.82 -0.92 -2.05
CA PHE A 61 -12.81 -2.33 -1.66
C PHE A 61 -12.88 -2.48 -0.14
N ARG A 62 -13.90 -3.22 0.33
CA ARG A 62 -14.12 -3.50 1.76
C ARG A 62 -14.16 -2.25 2.66
N TRP A 63 -14.65 -1.14 2.13
CA TRP A 63 -14.89 0.08 2.89
C TRP A 63 -15.91 -0.18 4.01
N ASP A 64 -15.65 0.29 5.24
CA ASP A 64 -16.50 0.10 6.43
C ASP A 64 -16.80 -1.38 6.77
N GLN A 65 -15.83 -2.27 6.55
CA GLN A 65 -16.04 -3.71 6.73
C GLN A 65 -15.34 -4.29 7.97
N CYS A 66 -14.50 -3.53 8.65
CA CYS A 66 -13.89 -4.01 9.89
C CYS A 66 -14.36 -3.22 11.13
N THR A 67 -14.16 -3.79 12.31
CA THR A 67 -14.53 -3.17 13.58
C THR A 67 -13.40 -3.33 14.61
N GLY A 68 -13.22 -2.33 15.46
CA GLY A 68 -12.23 -2.34 16.53
C GLY A 68 -11.03 -1.45 16.26
N PHE A 69 -9.97 -1.67 17.03
CA PHE A 69 -8.75 -0.87 16.95
C PHE A 69 -8.10 -0.97 15.58
N GLY A 70 -7.73 0.17 15.00
CA GLY A 70 -7.09 0.27 13.69
C GLY A 70 -8.04 0.37 12.51
N CYS A 71 -9.28 -0.09 12.65
CA CYS A 71 -10.32 0.05 11.64
C CYS A 71 -10.70 1.51 11.40
N SER A 72 -11.31 1.78 10.24
CA SER A 72 -11.74 3.12 9.88
C SER A 72 -12.82 3.66 10.82
N SER A 73 -12.90 4.97 10.96
CA SER A 73 -13.86 5.66 11.79
C SER A 73 -14.91 6.39 10.96
N SER A 74 -16.15 6.42 11.45
CA SER A 74 -17.21 7.32 10.95
C SER A 74 -17.17 8.73 11.56
N ASP A 75 -16.34 8.95 12.58
CA ASP A 75 -16.16 10.25 13.18
C ASP A 75 -15.22 11.11 12.32
N ALA A 76 -15.74 12.24 11.81
CA ALA A 76 -14.98 13.16 10.96
C ALA A 76 -13.75 13.76 11.65
N CYS A 77 -13.71 13.80 12.97
CA CYS A 77 -12.56 14.28 13.73
C CYS A 77 -11.50 13.21 13.99
N SER A 78 -11.81 11.93 13.72
CA SER A 78 -10.83 10.85 13.85
C SER A 78 -9.73 10.97 12.80
N VAL A 79 -8.50 10.61 13.17
CA VAL A 79 -7.37 10.51 12.26
C VAL A 79 -7.54 9.41 11.20
N THR A 80 -8.43 8.44 11.46
CA THR A 80 -8.79 7.33 10.56
C THR A 80 -10.18 7.50 9.95
N TYR A 81 -10.69 8.74 9.83
CA TYR A 81 -11.98 9.00 9.21
C TYR A 81 -12.04 8.53 7.77
N ARG A 82 -12.98 7.63 7.48
CA ARG A 82 -13.10 6.95 6.19
C ARG A 82 -13.83 7.72 5.10
N GLY A 83 -14.30 8.94 5.41
CA GLY A 83 -15.18 9.70 4.51
C GLY A 83 -16.64 9.27 4.60
N PRO A 84 -17.55 9.99 3.91
CA PRO A 84 -18.99 9.75 3.96
C PRO A 84 -19.42 8.52 3.16
N THR A 85 -18.66 8.15 2.14
CA THR A 85 -18.88 6.97 1.28
C THR A 85 -17.56 6.40 0.79
N ALA A 86 -17.60 5.17 0.32
CA ALA A 86 -16.46 4.57 -0.37
C ALA A 86 -16.02 5.44 -1.56
N ALA A 87 -14.72 5.63 -1.71
CA ALA A 87 -14.11 6.46 -2.75
C ALA A 87 -14.75 7.86 -2.87
N SER A 88 -15.10 8.51 -1.75
CA SER A 88 -15.64 9.86 -1.75
C SER A 88 -14.62 10.90 -2.20
N GLU A 89 -13.35 10.66 -1.98
CA GLU A 89 -12.28 11.63 -2.22
C GLU A 89 -11.72 11.54 -3.64
N PRO A 90 -11.51 12.69 -4.30
CA PRO A 90 -11.04 12.73 -5.68
C PRO A 90 -9.66 12.08 -5.86
N GLU A 91 -8.80 12.16 -4.84
CA GLU A 91 -7.49 11.51 -4.84
C GLU A 91 -7.64 9.98 -4.92
N VAL A 92 -8.55 9.40 -4.14
CA VAL A 92 -8.83 7.96 -4.16
C VAL A 92 -9.45 7.55 -5.48
N GLN A 93 -10.44 8.30 -5.97
CA GLN A 93 -11.05 8.05 -7.29
C GLN A 93 -10.00 8.04 -8.41
N ALA A 94 -9.07 9.01 -8.39
CA ALA A 94 -8.02 9.10 -9.40
C ALA A 94 -7.05 7.91 -9.32
N VAL A 95 -6.63 7.51 -8.13
CA VAL A 95 -5.73 6.36 -7.92
C VAL A 95 -6.40 5.06 -8.34
N GLU A 96 -7.65 4.81 -7.93
CA GLU A 96 -8.38 3.61 -8.31
C GLU A 96 -8.64 3.54 -9.82
N ALA A 97 -9.08 4.65 -10.44
CA ALA A 97 -9.29 4.72 -11.88
C ALA A 97 -7.97 4.47 -12.65
N TYR A 98 -6.87 5.01 -12.14
CA TYR A 98 -5.55 4.80 -12.72
C TYR A 98 -5.11 3.33 -12.61
N MET A 99 -5.27 2.71 -11.44
CA MET A 99 -4.95 1.28 -11.26
C MET A 99 -5.78 0.39 -12.19
N ARG A 100 -7.09 0.67 -12.35
CA ARG A 100 -7.96 -0.04 -13.31
C ARG A 100 -7.52 0.16 -14.77
N ALA A 101 -6.90 1.29 -15.09
CA ALA A 101 -6.42 1.56 -16.45
C ALA A 101 -5.12 0.84 -16.80
N ILE A 102 -4.22 0.63 -15.81
CA ILE A 102 -2.90 0.03 -16.05
C ILE A 102 -2.81 -1.46 -15.71
N PHE A 103 -3.66 -1.94 -14.81
CA PHE A 103 -3.71 -3.36 -14.42
C PHE A 103 -4.95 -4.03 -15.01
N ALA A 104 -4.77 -5.20 -15.60
CA ALA A 104 -5.92 -6.04 -15.94
C ALA A 104 -6.57 -6.57 -14.65
N ASP A 105 -7.89 -6.71 -14.66
CA ASP A 105 -8.59 -7.49 -13.64
C ASP A 105 -8.27 -8.97 -13.85
N GLN A 106 -7.62 -9.57 -12.86
CA GLN A 106 -7.08 -10.93 -12.92
C GLN A 106 -7.71 -11.86 -11.88
N ARG A 107 -8.69 -11.37 -11.14
CA ARG A 107 -9.30 -12.08 -10.03
C ARG A 107 -10.82 -12.07 -10.16
N GLY A 108 -11.49 -13.12 -9.71
CA GLY A 108 -12.94 -13.14 -9.59
C GLY A 108 -13.44 -12.30 -8.40
N PRO A 109 -14.76 -12.06 -8.32
CA PRO A 109 -15.37 -11.12 -7.38
C PRO A 109 -15.50 -11.67 -5.95
N LEU A 110 -15.32 -12.96 -5.72
CA LEU A 110 -15.48 -13.57 -4.40
C LEU A 110 -14.19 -13.44 -3.58
N ASP A 111 -14.33 -13.35 -2.26
CA ASP A 111 -13.17 -13.31 -1.35
C ASP A 111 -12.33 -14.58 -1.44
N SER A 112 -12.94 -15.69 -1.80
CA SER A 112 -12.30 -16.99 -2.01
C SER A 112 -11.58 -17.12 -3.36
N ASP A 113 -11.79 -16.19 -4.29
CA ASP A 113 -11.20 -16.31 -5.63
C ASP A 113 -9.72 -15.94 -5.58
N ALA A 114 -8.88 -16.87 -6.01
CA ALA A 114 -7.46 -16.63 -6.14
C ALA A 114 -7.13 -15.99 -7.49
N ALA A 115 -6.24 -15.02 -7.50
CA ALA A 115 -5.61 -14.59 -8.73
C ALA A 115 -4.78 -15.75 -9.31
N PRO A 116 -4.82 -15.99 -10.64
CA PRO A 116 -4.16 -17.13 -11.28
C PRO A 116 -2.63 -17.06 -11.14
N ALA A 117 -1.97 -18.20 -11.29
CA ALA A 117 -0.52 -18.28 -11.24
C ALA A 117 0.20 -17.48 -12.37
N THR A 118 -0.55 -17.11 -13.39
CA THR A 118 -0.09 -16.27 -14.51
C THR A 118 -0.31 -14.78 -14.29
N SER A 119 -0.91 -14.39 -13.16
CA SER A 119 -1.15 -12.96 -12.88
C SER A 119 0.17 -12.19 -12.82
N SER A 120 0.11 -10.96 -13.28
CA SER A 120 1.23 -10.03 -13.37
C SER A 120 0.91 -8.70 -12.68
N GLY A 121 1.92 -7.87 -12.54
CA GLY A 121 1.82 -6.58 -11.88
C GLY A 121 2.10 -6.66 -10.38
N VAL A 122 2.78 -5.64 -9.88
CA VAL A 122 3.02 -5.41 -8.45
C VAL A 122 2.64 -3.96 -8.15
N MET A 123 1.81 -3.76 -7.14
CA MET A 123 1.52 -2.43 -6.60
C MET A 123 2.21 -2.29 -5.24
N ILE A 124 2.89 -1.18 -5.03
CA ILE A 124 3.55 -0.86 -3.76
C ILE A 124 3.13 0.55 -3.33
N SER A 125 2.59 0.65 -2.13
CA SER A 125 2.32 1.91 -1.44
C SER A 125 3.42 2.15 -0.40
N LEU A 126 4.05 3.32 -0.43
CA LEU A 126 5.10 3.70 0.51
C LEU A 126 4.51 4.58 1.62
N HIS A 127 4.65 4.12 2.84
CA HIS A 127 4.17 4.76 4.05
C HIS A 127 5.29 4.99 5.05
N SER A 128 5.02 5.69 6.13
CA SER A 128 5.79 5.77 7.36
C SER A 128 4.82 5.72 8.55
N TYR A 129 5.21 5.12 9.66
CA TYR A 129 6.48 4.41 9.84
C TYR A 129 6.27 3.10 10.60
N ALA A 130 6.97 2.09 10.17
CA ALA A 130 7.29 0.87 10.92
C ALA A 130 8.25 0.05 10.03
N PRO A 131 9.16 -0.78 10.55
CA PRO A 131 10.01 -1.60 9.69
C PRO A 131 9.24 -2.84 9.20
N LEU A 132 8.16 -2.61 8.40
CA LEU A 132 7.22 -3.66 7.97
C LEU A 132 6.99 -3.63 6.45
N ILE A 133 6.82 -4.83 5.90
CA ILE A 133 6.24 -5.08 4.57
C ILE A 133 4.89 -5.75 4.78
N LEU A 134 3.83 -5.00 4.56
CA LEU A 134 2.46 -5.45 4.74
C LEU A 134 1.88 -5.96 3.41
N TYR A 135 1.05 -7.01 3.47
CA TYR A 135 0.30 -7.50 2.34
C TYR A 135 -1.15 -7.79 2.76
N PRO A 136 -2.12 -7.81 1.83
CA PRO A 136 -3.52 -8.12 2.09
C PRO A 136 -3.71 -9.48 2.79
N TRP A 137 -4.76 -9.68 3.57
CA TRP A 137 -5.83 -8.70 3.81
C TRP A 137 -5.53 -7.80 5.01
N GLY A 138 -5.92 -6.53 4.94
CA GLY A 138 -5.99 -5.64 6.09
C GLY A 138 -7.33 -5.75 6.84
N TRP A 139 -8.44 -5.86 6.10
CA TRP A 139 -9.81 -5.81 6.64
C TRP A 139 -10.23 -7.05 7.46
N THR A 140 -9.50 -8.14 7.39
CA THR A 140 -9.79 -9.40 8.11
C THR A 140 -8.52 -10.12 8.53
N GLN A 141 -8.62 -10.93 9.57
CA GLN A 141 -7.55 -11.83 10.01
C GLN A 141 -7.44 -13.09 9.15
N ALA A 142 -8.48 -13.42 8.38
CA ALA A 142 -8.45 -14.56 7.48
C ALA A 142 -7.38 -14.36 6.39
N PRO A 143 -6.63 -15.42 6.03
CA PRO A 143 -5.61 -15.29 4.99
C PRO A 143 -6.25 -15.07 3.62
N PRO A 144 -5.63 -14.26 2.74
CA PRO A 144 -6.09 -14.13 1.37
C PRO A 144 -5.87 -15.43 0.58
N PRO A 145 -6.63 -15.67 -0.49
CA PRO A 145 -6.49 -16.90 -1.30
C PRO A 145 -5.07 -17.16 -1.83
N ASN A 146 -4.31 -16.09 -2.08
CA ASN A 146 -2.92 -16.19 -2.53
C ASN A 146 -1.89 -15.93 -1.41
N ALA A 147 -2.24 -16.23 -0.14
CA ALA A 147 -1.41 -15.91 1.02
C ALA A 147 0.04 -16.37 0.91
N ASP A 148 0.28 -17.58 0.41
CA ASP A 148 1.64 -18.14 0.29
C ASP A 148 2.50 -17.35 -0.69
N GLY A 149 1.94 -16.97 -1.85
CA GLY A 149 2.63 -16.16 -2.85
C GLY A 149 2.93 -14.76 -2.34
N LEU A 150 1.93 -14.10 -1.71
CA LEU A 150 2.10 -12.77 -1.14
C LEU A 150 3.15 -12.78 -0.01
N ARG A 151 3.07 -13.77 0.89
CA ARG A 151 4.05 -13.95 1.97
C ARG A 151 5.46 -14.13 1.43
N THR A 152 5.62 -14.95 0.42
CA THR A 152 6.92 -15.25 -0.16
C THR A 152 7.53 -14.02 -0.82
N LEU A 153 6.73 -13.31 -1.63
CA LEU A 153 7.17 -12.07 -2.26
C LEU A 153 7.47 -10.98 -1.21
N GLY A 154 6.62 -10.84 -0.19
CA GLY A 154 6.85 -9.93 0.92
C GLY A 154 8.15 -10.21 1.69
N ARG A 155 8.47 -11.49 1.93
CA ARG A 155 9.76 -11.88 2.53
C ARG A 155 10.96 -11.53 1.64
N LYS A 156 10.82 -11.60 0.32
CA LYS A 156 11.87 -11.14 -0.59
C LYS A 156 12.09 -9.64 -0.50
N PHE A 157 11.02 -8.86 -0.39
CA PHE A 157 11.14 -7.42 -0.14
C PHE A 157 11.80 -7.15 1.23
N GLY A 158 11.39 -7.92 2.25
CA GLY A 158 11.98 -7.86 3.57
C GLY A 158 13.47 -8.22 3.61
N TYR A 159 13.92 -9.12 2.74
CA TYR A 159 15.34 -9.43 2.62
C TYR A 159 16.19 -8.22 2.22
N TYR A 160 15.70 -7.39 1.30
CA TYR A 160 16.40 -6.18 0.88
C TYR A 160 16.30 -5.04 1.89
N THR A 161 15.13 -4.87 2.49
CA THR A 161 14.89 -3.75 3.42
C THR A 161 15.32 -4.04 4.86
N GLY A 162 15.48 -5.30 5.23
CA GLY A 162 15.64 -5.71 6.62
C GLY A 162 14.34 -5.73 7.42
N TYR A 163 13.17 -5.54 6.76
CA TYR A 163 11.86 -5.41 7.40
C TYR A 163 11.15 -6.76 7.52
N ALA A 164 10.32 -6.91 8.55
CA ALA A 164 9.46 -8.07 8.69
C ALA A 164 8.30 -8.02 7.68
N ALA A 165 7.95 -9.18 7.09
CA ALA A 165 6.82 -9.28 6.16
C ALA A 165 5.66 -10.04 6.81
N CYS A 166 4.46 -9.45 6.84
CA CYS A 166 3.27 -10.05 7.44
C CYS A 166 1.97 -9.57 6.76
N GLN A 167 0.92 -10.35 6.93
CA GLN A 167 -0.43 -9.92 6.53
C GLN A 167 -0.90 -8.81 7.46
N ALA A 168 -1.34 -7.68 6.89
CA ALA A 168 -1.67 -6.48 7.65
C ALA A 168 -2.69 -6.72 8.78
N GLY A 169 -3.80 -7.40 8.49
CA GLY A 169 -4.86 -7.69 9.46
C GLY A 169 -4.59 -8.88 10.40
N ALA A 170 -3.49 -9.63 10.21
CA ALA A 170 -3.21 -10.79 11.04
C ALA A 170 -2.79 -10.42 12.47
N ASN A 171 -3.17 -11.26 13.43
CA ASN A 171 -2.71 -11.11 14.81
C ASN A 171 -1.17 -11.15 14.90
N GLY A 172 -0.60 -10.20 15.60
CA GLY A 172 0.85 -10.11 15.81
C GLY A 172 1.62 -9.43 14.68
N CYS A 173 0.92 -8.87 13.68
CA CYS A 173 1.51 -8.02 12.65
C CYS A 173 1.29 -6.54 12.97
N LEU A 174 0.27 -5.93 12.40
CA LEU A 174 -0.10 -4.55 12.66
C LEU A 174 -1.44 -4.52 13.43
N TYR A 175 -2.50 -4.18 12.76
CA TYR A 175 -3.89 -4.18 13.23
C TYR A 175 -4.81 -4.27 12.00
N MET A 176 -6.06 -4.64 12.18
CA MET A 176 -7.02 -4.64 11.07
C MET A 176 -7.26 -3.23 10.55
N THR A 177 -7.38 -3.12 9.23
CA THR A 177 -7.63 -1.86 8.52
C THR A 177 -8.56 -2.12 7.36
N ASP A 178 -9.48 -1.23 7.05
CA ASP A 178 -10.40 -1.37 5.91
C ASP A 178 -10.32 -0.15 4.99
N GLY A 179 -10.80 -0.30 3.75
CA GLY A 179 -10.73 0.75 2.74
C GLY A 179 -9.30 1.15 2.37
N THR A 180 -8.37 0.21 2.36
CA THR A 180 -6.96 0.43 2.05
C THR A 180 -6.64 0.22 0.57
N THR A 181 -5.61 0.90 0.09
CA THR A 181 -5.20 0.87 -1.32
C THR A 181 -4.66 -0.49 -1.74
N ASP A 182 -3.95 -1.18 -0.86
CA ASP A 182 -3.40 -2.52 -1.12
C ASP A 182 -4.49 -3.59 -1.14
N ASP A 183 -5.48 -3.53 -0.24
CA ASP A 183 -6.65 -4.39 -0.28
C ASP A 183 -7.48 -4.16 -1.56
N PHE A 184 -7.60 -2.90 -2.03
CA PHE A 184 -8.23 -2.61 -3.31
C PHE A 184 -7.47 -3.24 -4.48
N ALA A 185 -6.16 -3.00 -4.59
CA ALA A 185 -5.38 -3.48 -5.72
C ALA A 185 -5.37 -5.02 -5.83
N TYR A 186 -5.28 -5.72 -4.70
CA TYR A 186 -5.37 -7.17 -4.69
C TYR A 186 -6.82 -7.65 -4.78
N GLY A 187 -7.72 -7.07 -4.02
CA GLY A 187 -9.10 -7.53 -3.87
C GLY A 187 -9.95 -7.34 -5.12
N GLU A 188 -9.81 -6.21 -5.80
CA GLU A 188 -10.53 -5.95 -7.03
C GLU A 188 -9.77 -6.47 -8.27
N LEU A 189 -8.45 -6.24 -8.35
CA LEU A 189 -7.70 -6.46 -9.58
C LEU A 189 -6.83 -7.73 -9.56
N GLY A 190 -6.65 -8.38 -8.42
CA GLY A 190 -5.78 -9.55 -8.29
C GLY A 190 -4.28 -9.25 -8.41
N VAL A 191 -3.91 -7.98 -8.34
CA VAL A 191 -2.51 -7.53 -8.38
C VAL A 191 -1.81 -7.87 -7.07
N ALA A 192 -0.57 -8.31 -7.11
CA ALA A 192 0.20 -8.50 -5.89
C ALA A 192 0.49 -7.13 -5.26
N ALA A 193 -0.17 -6.84 -4.16
CA ALA A 193 -0.15 -5.53 -3.52
C ALA A 193 0.55 -5.55 -2.17
N PHE A 194 1.29 -4.48 -1.89
CA PHE A 194 2.07 -4.35 -0.66
C PHE A 194 2.06 -2.90 -0.16
N THR A 195 2.12 -2.75 1.16
CA THR A 195 2.42 -1.49 1.82
C THR A 195 3.77 -1.62 2.52
N PHE A 196 4.71 -0.73 2.20
CA PHE A 196 6.00 -0.64 2.87
C PHE A 196 5.94 0.49 3.90
N GLU A 197 6.04 0.13 5.17
CA GLU A 197 6.14 1.10 6.26
C GLU A 197 7.62 1.43 6.50
N LEU A 198 8.06 2.57 5.98
CA LEU A 198 9.48 2.94 5.92
C LEU A 198 9.97 3.62 7.20
N GLY A 199 11.15 3.23 7.64
CA GLY A 199 11.85 3.92 8.72
C GLY A 199 11.29 3.66 10.11
N SER A 200 11.69 4.51 11.04
CA SER A 200 11.36 4.41 12.48
C SER A 200 10.77 5.70 13.06
N ASP A 201 10.51 6.69 12.20
CA ASP A 201 9.95 7.99 12.59
C ASP A 201 9.11 8.57 11.44
N PHE A 202 8.08 9.37 11.76
CA PHE A 202 7.32 10.12 10.75
C PHE A 202 8.18 11.20 10.09
N PHE A 203 9.05 11.86 10.86
CA PHE A 203 10.02 12.85 10.37
C PHE A 203 11.43 12.29 10.46
N GLN A 204 11.70 11.30 9.61
CA GLN A 204 12.98 10.62 9.58
C GLN A 204 14.13 11.58 9.26
N ALA A 205 15.22 11.53 10.03
CA ALA A 205 16.41 12.32 9.75
C ALA A 205 16.96 12.01 8.36
N CYS A 206 17.31 13.05 7.57
CA CYS A 206 17.83 12.91 6.21
C CYS A 206 19.03 11.96 6.13
N SER A 207 19.95 12.06 7.10
CA SER A 207 21.14 11.19 7.14
C SER A 207 20.79 9.70 7.24
N THR A 208 19.79 9.32 8.03
CA THR A 208 19.30 7.93 8.12
C THR A 208 18.55 7.55 6.85
N PHE A 209 17.72 8.44 6.32
CA PHE A 209 16.97 8.19 5.09
C PHE A 209 17.92 7.90 3.93
N GLU A 210 18.91 8.74 3.70
CA GLU A 210 19.87 8.62 2.60
C GLU A 210 20.81 7.42 2.77
N SER A 211 21.32 7.18 3.99
CA SER A 211 22.35 6.15 4.22
C SER A 211 21.82 4.71 4.22
N SER A 212 20.54 4.50 4.53
CA SER A 212 19.99 3.15 4.65
C SER A 212 18.63 2.95 4.00
N ILE A 213 17.65 3.85 4.24
CA ILE A 213 16.28 3.62 3.78
C ILE A 213 16.20 3.65 2.26
N VAL A 214 16.81 4.65 1.61
CA VAL A 214 16.77 4.81 0.14
C VAL A 214 17.40 3.60 -0.55
N SER A 215 18.63 3.24 -0.20
CA SER A 215 19.35 2.15 -0.89
C SER A 215 18.63 0.81 -0.75
N ASN A 216 18.17 0.48 0.44
CA ASN A 216 17.48 -0.78 0.73
C ASN A 216 16.09 -0.82 0.05
N THR A 217 15.36 0.29 0.07
CA THR A 217 14.06 0.38 -0.60
C THR A 217 14.22 0.29 -2.11
N LEU A 218 15.20 0.98 -2.72
CA LEU A 218 15.46 0.89 -4.15
C LEU A 218 15.81 -0.53 -4.60
N ALA A 219 16.61 -1.26 -3.82
CA ALA A 219 16.91 -2.67 -4.11
C ALA A 219 15.62 -3.52 -4.11
N SER A 220 14.75 -3.30 -3.14
CA SER A 220 13.45 -3.97 -3.05
C SER A 220 12.52 -3.61 -4.22
N LEU A 221 12.41 -2.32 -4.59
CA LEU A 221 11.60 -1.86 -5.72
C LEU A 221 12.14 -2.38 -7.07
N THR A 222 13.45 -2.45 -7.23
CA THR A 222 14.09 -3.06 -8.40
C THR A 222 13.72 -4.53 -8.53
N TYR A 223 13.74 -5.27 -7.41
CA TYR A 223 13.27 -6.65 -7.39
C TYR A 223 11.78 -6.75 -7.72
N ALA A 224 10.94 -5.89 -7.17
CA ALA A 224 9.51 -5.85 -7.46
C ALA A 224 9.24 -5.66 -8.96
N ALA A 225 9.94 -4.73 -9.60
CA ALA A 225 9.82 -4.50 -11.04
C ALA A 225 10.21 -5.73 -11.87
N LYS A 226 11.26 -6.46 -11.47
CA LYS A 226 11.63 -7.75 -12.11
C LYS A 226 10.58 -8.83 -11.91
N ALA A 227 10.00 -8.91 -10.72
CA ALA A 227 8.98 -9.90 -10.36
C ALA A 227 7.62 -9.63 -11.00
N ALA A 228 7.31 -8.39 -11.37
CA ALA A 228 5.99 -7.95 -11.81
C ALA A 228 5.43 -8.69 -13.04
N ARG A 229 6.28 -9.28 -13.87
CA ARG A 229 5.87 -10.04 -15.07
C ARG A 229 5.26 -11.40 -14.77
N GLN A 230 5.70 -12.05 -13.67
CA GLN A 230 5.21 -13.36 -13.23
C GLN A 230 5.29 -13.47 -11.70
N VAL A 231 4.56 -12.64 -11.02
CA VAL A 231 4.62 -12.46 -9.56
C VAL A 231 4.51 -13.77 -8.78
N ARG A 232 3.63 -14.68 -9.23
CA ARG A 232 3.40 -15.96 -8.55
C ARG A 232 4.46 -17.00 -8.81
N LYS A 233 5.37 -16.74 -9.74
CA LYS A 233 6.50 -17.61 -10.08
C LYS A 233 7.84 -17.00 -9.65
N ALA A 234 7.82 -15.90 -8.93
CA ALA A 234 9.04 -15.21 -8.48
C ALA A 234 10.00 -16.15 -7.73
N ASP A 235 9.47 -17.12 -7.02
CA ASP A 235 10.28 -18.14 -6.32
C ASP A 235 10.86 -19.22 -7.24
N ALA A 236 10.14 -19.53 -8.33
CA ALA A 236 10.61 -20.56 -9.27
C ALA A 236 11.88 -20.14 -10.01
N PHE A 237 12.14 -18.84 -10.08
CA PHE A 237 13.38 -18.33 -10.69
C PHE A 237 14.51 -18.21 -9.69
N GLY A 238 14.37 -18.83 -8.50
CA GLY A 238 15.43 -18.89 -7.50
C GLY A 238 16.42 -17.79 -7.80
N ILE A 239 16.12 -16.54 -7.40
CA ILE A 239 17.14 -15.52 -7.56
C ILE A 239 18.20 -15.91 -6.58
N VAL A 240 19.06 -16.77 -7.08
CA VAL A 240 20.34 -17.09 -6.48
C VAL A 240 21.06 -15.77 -6.50
N GLY A 241 21.22 -15.23 -5.29
CA GLY A 241 21.90 -13.97 -5.04
C GLY A 241 23.34 -14.00 -5.49
#